data_690eb0cc2caa10f7ba0f07f282f008bd
#
_entry.id   690eb0cc2caa10f7ba0f07f282f008bd
#
_cell.length_a   1.000
_cell.length_b   1.000
_cell.length_c   1.000
_cell.angle_alpha   90.00
_cell.angle_beta   90.00
_cell.angle_gamma   90.00
#
_symmetry.space_group_name_H-M   'P 1'
#
loop_
_entity.id
_entity.type
_entity.pdbx_description
1 polymer ?
#
loop_
_entity_poly.entity_id
_entity_poly.type
_entity_poly.pdbx_seq_one_letter_code
_entity_poly.pdbx_strand_id
1 'polypeptide(L)'
;MKVAIVLPPESLFEANRPNSMETVVRTLAPEAGDDILRIFCDAGAEDHGDLPVHVLPPGDRFNALVRALEAFGPDVIEFHQHTISAARLARRFPGKVRLLYRHNDVKPPRNPIDVWRYGLRHKAFDGLVFVSDASRAVFVKQYPALADRAFTVRNPIDAGLWAASPETREPLILFAGRAIPEKGVDLLCESLPGLLERHPDWRAELFLGDWDKHEAWAGPHVKRMLARSDRIAVRRHAPLAEVREATQRAAIAVVPSVWAEPLGLSALEAHAAGAALVSSGRGGLREVSGPHAAYVEPLTARGLAEAIEGLITSPHRRLELARAGQDRVMRLYDPAGRGAELSALRRRLLDARAPAE
;
A
#
# COMPACT_ATOMS: atom_id res chain seq x y z
N MET A 1 -4.30 -2.72 26.19
CA MET A 1 -2.85 -2.43 26.29
C MET A 1 -2.55 -1.03 25.75
N LYS A 2 -1.40 -0.45 26.13
CA LYS A 2 -0.92 0.80 25.53
C LYS A 2 -0.02 0.51 24.34
N VAL A 3 -0.35 1.05 23.18
CA VAL A 3 0.38 0.81 21.93
C VAL A 3 0.92 2.13 21.39
N ALA A 4 2.23 2.22 21.21
CA ALA A 4 2.90 3.32 20.55
C ALA A 4 3.17 2.97 19.09
N ILE A 5 2.58 3.70 18.15
CA ILE A 5 2.84 3.59 16.72
C ILE A 5 3.88 4.65 16.34
N VAL A 6 5.08 4.23 15.98
CA VAL A 6 6.20 5.12 15.65
C VAL A 6 6.40 5.13 14.14
N LEU A 7 6.05 6.25 13.52
CA LEU A 7 6.25 6.46 12.09
C LEU A 7 7.72 6.74 11.76
N PRO A 8 8.17 6.50 10.52
CA PRO A 8 9.55 6.75 10.13
C PRO A 8 9.90 8.24 10.15
N PRO A 9 11.20 8.60 10.09
CA PRO A 9 11.61 9.99 9.89
C PRO A 9 10.92 10.63 8.68
N GLU A 10 10.64 11.91 8.77
CA GLU A 10 9.99 12.73 7.73
C GLU A 10 8.52 12.36 7.47
N SER A 11 7.90 11.51 8.29
CA SER A 11 6.46 11.26 8.23
C SER A 11 5.72 12.33 9.02
N LEU A 12 4.95 13.14 8.31
CA LEU A 12 4.17 14.25 8.89
C LEU A 12 2.79 13.79 9.35
N PHE A 13 2.30 12.69 8.83
CA PHE A 13 0.98 12.13 9.12
C PHE A 13 -0.16 13.12 8.83
N GLU A 14 -0.12 13.74 7.65
CA GLU A 14 -1.12 14.71 7.20
C GLU A 14 -2.43 14.02 6.82
N ALA A 15 -3.58 14.59 7.23
CA ALA A 15 -4.89 13.98 6.99
C ALA A 15 -5.31 14.02 5.51
N ASN A 16 -5.03 15.13 4.82
CA ASN A 16 -5.53 15.38 3.46
C ASN A 16 -4.64 14.78 2.36
N ARG A 17 -3.39 14.43 2.67
CA ARG A 17 -2.41 13.90 1.72
C ARG A 17 -1.57 12.76 2.31
N PRO A 18 -2.20 11.70 2.86
CA PRO A 18 -1.45 10.60 3.43
C PRO A 18 -0.70 9.84 2.34
N ASN A 19 0.51 9.41 2.65
CA ASN A 19 1.16 8.39 1.82
C ASN A 19 0.55 7.00 2.09
N SER A 20 0.90 6.00 1.27
CA SER A 20 0.34 4.64 1.36
C SER A 20 0.48 3.98 2.75
N MET A 21 1.58 4.21 3.45
CA MET A 21 1.80 3.70 4.81
C MET A 21 0.90 4.42 5.82
N GLU A 22 0.82 5.75 5.72
CA GLU A 22 -0.03 6.57 6.59
C GLU A 22 -1.51 6.24 6.39
N THR A 23 -1.94 5.96 5.16
CA THR A 23 -3.29 5.46 4.86
C THR A 23 -3.59 4.18 5.62
N VAL A 24 -2.67 3.21 5.62
CA VAL A 24 -2.83 1.95 6.37
C VAL A 24 -2.95 2.20 7.88
N VAL A 25 -2.09 3.06 8.44
CA VAL A 25 -2.16 3.41 9.87
C VAL A 25 -3.47 4.11 10.22
N ARG A 26 -3.92 5.05 9.37
CA ARG A 26 -5.20 5.76 9.56
C ARG A 26 -6.40 4.82 9.53
N THR A 27 -6.36 3.81 8.67
CA THR A 27 -7.46 2.84 8.55
C THR A 27 -7.45 1.81 9.68
N LEU A 28 -6.26 1.42 10.22
CA LEU A 28 -6.16 0.43 11.30
C LEU A 28 -6.29 1.03 12.70
N ALA A 29 -5.91 2.30 12.90
CA ALA A 29 -5.90 2.89 14.23
C ALA A 29 -7.31 2.96 14.90
N PRO A 30 -8.41 3.29 14.20
CA PRO A 30 -9.75 3.24 14.77
C PRO A 30 -10.19 1.83 15.21
N GLU A 31 -9.62 0.79 14.60
CA GLU A 31 -9.96 -0.62 14.83
C GLU A 31 -9.18 -1.26 16.00
N ALA A 32 -8.53 -0.44 16.82
CA ALA A 32 -7.73 -0.91 17.96
C ALA A 32 -8.58 -1.44 19.14
N GLY A 33 -9.90 -1.30 19.10
CA GLY A 33 -10.79 -1.68 20.19
C GLY A 33 -10.45 -0.95 21.49
N ASP A 34 -10.26 -1.69 22.60
CA ASP A 34 -9.94 -1.12 23.93
C ASP A 34 -8.45 -0.75 24.11
N ASP A 35 -7.64 -0.87 23.07
CA ASP A 35 -6.23 -0.50 23.15
C ASP A 35 -6.04 1.01 23.15
N ILE A 36 -5.19 1.53 24.03
CA ILE A 36 -4.86 2.95 24.11
C ILE A 36 -3.72 3.22 23.12
N LEU A 37 -4.05 3.82 21.98
CA LEU A 37 -3.08 4.15 20.95
C LEU A 37 -2.45 5.53 21.17
N ARG A 38 -1.20 5.68 20.67
CA ARG A 38 -0.56 6.97 20.39
C ARG A 38 0.34 6.85 19.16
N ILE A 39 0.14 7.74 18.21
CA ILE A 39 0.89 7.80 16.95
C ILE A 39 1.94 8.89 17.06
N PHE A 40 3.21 8.56 16.82
CA PHE A 40 4.34 9.48 16.91
C PHE A 40 4.81 9.82 15.49
N CYS A 41 4.72 11.09 15.11
CA CYS A 41 5.16 11.62 13.80
C CYS A 41 6.00 12.89 13.96
N ASP A 42 6.61 13.34 12.88
CA ASP A 42 7.41 14.56 12.86
C ASP A 42 6.51 15.80 12.65
N ALA A 43 6.98 16.96 13.09
CA ALA A 43 6.27 18.24 12.91
C ALA A 43 6.26 18.64 11.42
N GLY A 44 5.21 19.36 11.01
CA GLY A 44 5.09 19.94 9.68
C GLY A 44 3.72 19.83 9.02
N ALA A 45 2.82 18.96 9.51
CA ALA A 45 1.43 18.94 9.08
C ALA A 45 0.57 19.89 9.95
N GLU A 46 -0.42 20.52 9.33
CA GLU A 46 -1.39 21.38 10.02
C GLU A 46 -2.57 20.59 10.58
N ASP A 47 -2.92 19.48 9.92
CA ASP A 47 -4.08 18.64 10.27
C ASP A 47 -3.69 17.16 10.31
N HIS A 48 -3.92 16.53 11.46
CA HIS A 48 -3.71 15.11 11.70
C HIS A 48 -5.03 14.30 11.74
N GLY A 49 -6.20 14.96 11.63
CA GLY A 49 -7.51 14.36 11.90
C GLY A 49 -7.71 14.00 13.38
N ASP A 50 -8.74 13.21 13.66
CA ASP A 50 -9.19 12.88 15.03
C ASP A 50 -8.37 11.77 15.73
N LEU A 51 -7.22 11.36 15.15
CA LEU A 51 -6.40 10.30 15.72
C LEU A 51 -5.50 10.81 16.86
N PRO A 52 -5.14 9.94 17.84
CA PRO A 52 -4.32 10.32 18.99
C PRO A 52 -2.84 10.50 18.61
N VAL A 53 -2.51 11.61 17.96
CA VAL A 53 -1.18 11.94 17.46
C VAL A 53 -0.35 12.67 18.51
N HIS A 54 0.92 12.32 18.58
CA HIS A 54 1.97 13.05 19.30
C HIS A 54 3.01 13.55 18.29
N VAL A 55 3.00 14.86 18.05
CA VAL A 55 3.94 15.52 17.15
C VAL A 55 5.26 15.72 17.86
N LEU A 56 6.35 15.24 17.27
CA LEU A 56 7.69 15.39 17.82
C LEU A 56 8.22 16.80 17.54
N PRO A 57 8.89 17.44 18.51
CA PRO A 57 9.52 18.72 18.27
C PRO A 57 10.68 18.59 17.25
N PRO A 58 10.97 19.65 16.48
CA PRO A 58 12.12 19.65 15.59
C PRO A 58 13.43 19.50 16.38
N GLY A 59 14.47 18.91 15.73
CA GLY A 59 15.79 18.71 16.33
C GLY A 59 16.15 17.26 16.54
N ASP A 60 16.64 16.88 17.72
CA ASP A 60 17.06 15.49 18.01
C ASP A 60 15.86 14.55 18.19
N ARG A 61 15.39 14.05 17.05
CA ARG A 61 14.25 13.12 16.96
C ARG A 61 14.42 11.88 17.82
N PHE A 62 15.66 11.33 17.91
CA PHE A 62 15.89 10.11 18.67
C PHE A 62 15.62 10.32 20.16
N ASN A 63 16.20 11.35 20.75
CA ASN A 63 16.00 11.65 22.17
C ASN A 63 14.59 12.16 22.45
N ALA A 64 13.96 12.88 21.53
CA ALA A 64 12.56 13.29 21.65
C ALA A 64 11.64 12.06 21.70
N LEU A 65 11.83 11.06 20.81
CA LEU A 65 11.08 9.80 20.84
C LEU A 65 11.32 9.00 22.12
N VAL A 66 12.57 8.90 22.60
CA VAL A 66 12.84 8.19 23.86
C VAL A 66 12.05 8.79 24.99
N ARG A 67 12.12 10.12 25.21
CA ARG A 67 11.38 10.80 26.27
C ARG A 67 9.87 10.64 26.14
N ALA A 68 9.34 10.78 24.90
CA ALA A 68 7.90 10.69 24.66
C ALA A 68 7.37 9.25 24.86
N LEU A 69 8.14 8.23 24.49
CA LEU A 69 7.80 6.82 24.73
C LEU A 69 7.88 6.48 26.23
N GLU A 70 8.90 6.96 26.95
CA GLU A 70 9.02 6.78 28.41
C GLU A 70 7.83 7.42 29.14
N ALA A 71 7.45 8.64 28.75
CA ALA A 71 6.29 9.33 29.33
C ALA A 71 4.95 8.64 29.00
N PHE A 72 4.80 8.08 27.83
CA PHE A 72 3.59 7.33 27.43
C PHE A 72 3.50 5.97 28.13
N GLY A 73 4.64 5.31 28.34
CA GLY A 73 4.74 4.00 28.99
C GLY A 73 4.02 2.88 28.20
N PRO A 74 4.33 2.66 26.91
CA PRO A 74 3.65 1.66 26.10
C PRO A 74 3.98 0.24 26.56
N ASP A 75 3.06 -0.71 26.34
CA ASP A 75 3.29 -2.14 26.44
C ASP A 75 3.91 -2.67 25.14
N VAL A 76 3.43 -2.13 24.01
CA VAL A 76 3.85 -2.47 22.65
C VAL A 76 4.36 -1.21 21.94
N ILE A 77 5.51 -1.33 21.26
CA ILE A 77 6.02 -0.29 20.36
C ILE A 77 6.05 -0.86 18.94
N GLU A 78 5.22 -0.29 18.09
CA GLU A 78 5.09 -0.66 16.69
C GLU A 78 5.81 0.36 15.80
N PHE A 79 6.89 -0.05 15.18
CA PHE A 79 7.69 0.77 14.27
C PHE A 79 7.26 0.52 12.85
N HIS A 80 7.09 1.58 12.07
CA HIS A 80 6.75 1.47 10.65
C HIS A 80 7.97 1.69 9.76
N GLN A 81 8.18 0.79 8.81
CA GLN A 81 9.07 0.85 7.65
C GLN A 81 10.58 0.99 7.93
N HIS A 82 11.08 2.04 8.58
CA HIS A 82 12.50 2.39 8.61
C HIS A 82 13.33 1.56 9.60
N THR A 83 13.81 0.37 9.18
CA THR A 83 14.46 -0.64 10.02
C THR A 83 15.67 -0.12 10.83
N ILE A 84 16.47 0.83 10.29
CA ILE A 84 17.70 1.27 10.95
C ILE A 84 17.38 2.10 12.19
N SER A 85 16.59 3.15 12.06
CA SER A 85 16.17 3.98 13.20
C SER A 85 15.32 3.19 14.19
N ALA A 86 14.41 2.36 13.68
CA ALA A 86 13.57 1.49 14.50
C ALA A 86 14.39 0.51 15.34
N ALA A 87 15.37 -0.19 14.77
CA ALA A 87 16.21 -1.12 15.51
C ALA A 87 17.10 -0.43 16.57
N ARG A 88 17.56 0.80 16.28
CA ARG A 88 18.29 1.61 17.26
C ARG A 88 17.41 1.96 18.46
N LEU A 89 16.17 2.41 18.19
CA LEU A 89 15.21 2.80 19.23
C LEU A 89 14.68 1.58 20.00
N ALA A 90 14.36 0.48 19.32
CA ALA A 90 13.87 -0.76 19.92
C ALA A 90 14.80 -1.31 21.00
N ARG A 91 16.13 -1.17 20.82
CA ARG A 91 17.13 -1.62 21.81
C ARG A 91 17.11 -0.80 23.11
N ARG A 92 16.50 0.39 23.14
CA ARG A 92 16.32 1.20 24.35
C ARG A 92 15.16 0.72 25.23
N PHE A 93 14.27 -0.12 24.65
CA PHE A 93 13.06 -0.62 25.32
C PHE A 93 13.02 -2.16 25.36
N PRO A 94 14.03 -2.82 26.00
CA PRO A 94 14.12 -4.29 25.98
C PRO A 94 12.97 -4.99 26.71
N GLY A 95 12.33 -4.29 27.68
CA GLY A 95 11.19 -4.79 28.44
C GLY A 95 9.84 -4.65 27.74
N LYS A 96 9.80 -4.08 26.52
CA LYS A 96 8.56 -3.85 25.76
C LYS A 96 8.47 -4.80 24.58
N VAL A 97 7.25 -5.13 24.14
CA VAL A 97 7.03 -5.81 22.84
C VAL A 97 7.40 -4.82 21.74
N ARG A 98 8.20 -5.27 20.77
CA ARG A 98 8.72 -4.44 19.67
C ARG A 98 8.32 -5.07 18.35
N LEU A 99 7.44 -4.43 17.63
CA LEU A 99 7.02 -4.83 16.29
C LEU A 99 7.67 -3.94 15.23
N LEU A 100 8.00 -4.51 14.08
CA LEU A 100 8.36 -3.76 12.88
C LEU A 100 7.35 -4.08 11.79
N TYR A 101 6.53 -3.10 11.42
CA TYR A 101 5.56 -3.20 10.33
C TYR A 101 6.21 -2.77 9.01
N ARG A 102 6.27 -3.70 8.05
CA ARG A 102 6.93 -3.51 6.76
C ARG A 102 5.91 -3.27 5.66
N HIS A 103 5.93 -2.07 5.08
CA HIS A 103 5.06 -1.68 3.96
C HIS A 103 5.70 -1.90 2.59
N ASN A 104 7.01 -2.08 2.54
CA ASN A 104 7.77 -2.42 1.33
C ASN A 104 8.62 -3.66 1.59
N ASP A 105 8.95 -4.35 0.52
CA ASP A 105 9.85 -5.50 0.59
C ASP A 105 11.22 -5.10 1.13
N VAL A 106 11.90 -6.05 1.74
CA VAL A 106 13.29 -5.87 2.13
C VAL A 106 14.17 -5.88 0.89
N LYS A 107 15.09 -4.92 0.83
CA LYS A 107 16.09 -4.92 -0.25
C LYS A 107 16.94 -6.18 -0.14
N PRO A 108 17.21 -6.87 -1.27
CA PRO A 108 18.07 -8.03 -1.26
C PRO A 108 19.46 -7.64 -0.75
N PRO A 109 20.07 -8.45 0.13
CA PRO A 109 21.42 -8.22 0.59
C PRO A 109 22.40 -8.38 -0.57
N ARG A 110 23.42 -7.53 -0.62
CA ARG A 110 24.43 -7.53 -1.70
C ARG A 110 25.53 -8.58 -1.48
N ASN A 111 25.75 -8.97 -0.24
CA ASN A 111 26.81 -9.87 0.17
C ASN A 111 26.49 -10.51 1.55
N PRO A 112 27.22 -11.54 2.00
CA PRO A 112 27.00 -12.20 3.28
C PRO A 112 27.08 -11.27 4.50
N ILE A 113 27.88 -10.22 4.45
CA ILE A 113 28.00 -9.23 5.54
C ILE A 113 26.70 -8.44 5.67
N ASP A 114 26.07 -8.09 4.56
CA ASP A 114 24.77 -7.42 4.57
C ASP A 114 23.68 -8.34 5.14
N VAL A 115 23.69 -9.64 4.80
CA VAL A 115 22.77 -10.64 5.41
C VAL A 115 22.90 -10.62 6.92
N TRP A 116 24.13 -10.70 7.42
CA TRP A 116 24.41 -10.70 8.86
C TRP A 116 23.99 -9.38 9.52
N ARG A 117 24.40 -8.22 8.97
CA ARG A 117 24.06 -6.89 9.51
C ARG A 117 22.57 -6.63 9.53
N TYR A 118 21.86 -6.97 8.45
CA TYR A 118 20.39 -6.79 8.38
C TYR A 118 19.69 -7.79 9.29
N GLY A 119 20.14 -9.03 9.34
CA GLY A 119 19.65 -10.03 10.29
C GLY A 119 19.76 -9.56 11.74
N LEU A 120 20.89 -8.98 12.16
CA LEU A 120 21.06 -8.40 13.50
C LEU A 120 20.09 -7.23 13.79
N ARG A 121 19.73 -6.44 12.78
CA ARG A 121 18.73 -5.37 12.96
C ARG A 121 17.34 -5.95 13.16
N HIS A 122 16.97 -6.96 12.36
CA HIS A 122 15.67 -7.61 12.47
C HIS A 122 15.51 -8.38 13.80
N LYS A 123 16.59 -8.93 14.36
CA LYS A 123 16.58 -9.57 15.69
C LYS A 123 16.24 -8.61 16.84
N ALA A 124 16.28 -7.28 16.63
CA ALA A 124 15.87 -6.31 17.63
C ALA A 124 14.35 -6.29 17.87
N PHE A 125 13.57 -6.96 17.02
CA PHE A 125 12.11 -7.00 17.09
C PHE A 125 11.61 -8.37 17.52
N ASP A 126 10.53 -8.39 18.28
CA ASP A 126 9.82 -9.58 18.70
C ASP A 126 8.93 -10.13 17.60
N GLY A 127 8.41 -9.23 16.73
CA GLY A 127 7.64 -9.56 15.54
C GLY A 127 7.94 -8.63 14.37
N LEU A 128 7.87 -9.20 13.19
CA LEU A 128 8.03 -8.54 11.89
C LEU A 128 6.74 -8.72 11.11
N VAL A 129 5.98 -7.65 10.90
CA VAL A 129 4.68 -7.68 10.24
C VAL A 129 4.84 -7.27 8.79
N PHE A 130 4.29 -8.04 7.87
CA PHE A 130 4.29 -7.81 6.43
C PHE A 130 2.88 -7.57 5.92
N VAL A 131 2.75 -6.73 4.91
CA VAL A 131 1.46 -6.33 4.32
C VAL A 131 0.80 -7.40 3.46
N SER A 132 1.53 -8.49 3.14
CA SER A 132 1.06 -9.61 2.33
C SER A 132 1.87 -10.88 2.61
N ASP A 133 1.30 -12.04 2.28
CA ASP A 133 2.04 -13.31 2.33
C ASP A 133 3.15 -13.35 1.28
N ALA A 134 2.97 -12.69 0.13
CA ALA A 134 4.00 -12.53 -0.88
C ALA A 134 5.23 -11.79 -0.33
N SER A 135 5.02 -10.66 0.33
CA SER A 135 6.09 -9.86 0.95
C SER A 135 6.77 -10.60 2.10
N ARG A 136 5.98 -11.29 2.94
CA ARG A 136 6.50 -12.17 4.00
C ARG A 136 7.39 -13.29 3.43
N ALA A 137 6.96 -13.95 2.36
CA ALA A 137 7.71 -15.04 1.73
C ALA A 137 9.06 -14.55 1.17
N VAL A 138 9.11 -13.35 0.57
CA VAL A 138 10.37 -12.72 0.14
C VAL A 138 11.32 -12.53 1.33
N PHE A 139 10.82 -12.06 2.47
CA PHE A 139 11.62 -11.88 3.68
C PHE A 139 12.12 -13.22 4.24
N VAL A 140 11.24 -14.20 4.41
CA VAL A 140 11.58 -15.52 4.98
C VAL A 140 12.61 -16.25 4.11
N LYS A 141 12.52 -16.12 2.78
CA LYS A 141 13.54 -16.66 1.85
C LYS A 141 14.92 -16.06 2.10
N GLN A 142 15.01 -14.77 2.45
CA GLN A 142 16.27 -14.08 2.72
C GLN A 142 16.79 -14.33 4.15
N TYR A 143 15.89 -14.50 5.10
CA TYR A 143 16.18 -14.63 6.54
C TYR A 143 15.42 -15.80 7.18
N PRO A 144 15.69 -17.04 6.76
CA PRO A 144 14.92 -18.22 7.22
C PRO A 144 14.95 -18.42 8.74
N ALA A 145 16.04 -18.03 9.41
CA ALA A 145 16.17 -18.08 10.87
C ALA A 145 15.24 -17.09 11.63
N LEU A 146 14.50 -16.25 10.93
CA LEU A 146 13.53 -15.30 11.50
C LEU A 146 12.09 -15.62 11.07
N ALA A 147 11.85 -16.77 10.47
CA ALA A 147 10.53 -17.19 9.96
C ALA A 147 9.45 -17.18 11.05
N ASP A 148 9.78 -17.65 12.26
CA ASP A 148 8.87 -17.71 13.40
C ASP A 148 8.46 -16.33 13.95
N ARG A 149 9.20 -15.29 13.59
CA ARG A 149 8.90 -13.90 13.95
C ARG A 149 8.25 -13.10 12.81
N ALA A 150 8.06 -13.72 11.66
CA ALA A 150 7.48 -13.08 10.48
C ALA A 150 5.98 -13.39 10.40
N PHE A 151 5.16 -12.35 10.47
CA PHE A 151 3.69 -12.43 10.45
C PHE A 151 3.14 -11.63 9.28
N THR A 152 1.97 -12.01 8.80
CA THR A 152 1.24 -11.22 7.80
C THR A 152 0.05 -10.55 8.48
N VAL A 153 -0.10 -9.24 8.30
CA VAL A 153 -1.35 -8.52 8.51
C VAL A 153 -1.58 -7.70 7.24
N ARG A 154 -2.60 -8.09 6.48
CA ARG A 154 -2.90 -7.46 5.19
C ARG A 154 -3.34 -6.02 5.38
N ASN A 155 -2.94 -5.14 4.45
CA ASN A 155 -3.44 -3.77 4.49
C ASN A 155 -4.97 -3.76 4.34
N PRO A 156 -5.68 -2.98 5.14
CA PRO A 156 -7.12 -2.84 5.03
C PRO A 156 -7.53 -1.96 3.86
N ILE A 157 -8.82 -2.04 3.49
CA ILE A 157 -9.47 -1.06 2.63
C ILE A 157 -10.78 -0.61 3.26
N ASP A 158 -10.97 0.70 3.37
CA ASP A 158 -12.23 1.26 3.85
C ASP A 158 -13.31 1.17 2.76
N ALA A 159 -14.15 0.14 2.89
CA ALA A 159 -15.26 -0.09 1.98
C ALA A 159 -16.25 1.07 1.95
N GLY A 160 -16.48 1.74 3.07
CA GLY A 160 -17.40 2.88 3.15
C GLY A 160 -16.97 4.05 2.28
N LEU A 161 -15.65 4.24 2.13
CA LEU A 161 -15.10 5.31 1.29
C LEU A 161 -15.03 4.91 -0.20
N TRP A 162 -14.69 3.66 -0.49
CA TRP A 162 -14.34 3.25 -1.86
C TRP A 162 -15.49 2.59 -2.62
N ALA A 163 -16.47 1.99 -1.95
CA ALA A 163 -17.50 1.20 -2.61
C ALA A 163 -18.35 2.01 -3.59
N ALA A 164 -18.55 1.43 -4.77
CA ALA A 164 -19.53 1.87 -5.74
C ALA A 164 -20.06 0.65 -6.52
N SER A 165 -21.25 0.78 -7.14
CA SER A 165 -21.89 -0.33 -7.86
C SER A 165 -21.08 -0.74 -9.09
N PRO A 166 -20.72 -2.02 -9.27
CA PRO A 166 -20.05 -2.48 -10.48
C PRO A 166 -20.95 -2.47 -11.74
N GLU A 167 -22.26 -2.32 -11.59
CA GLU A 167 -23.25 -2.30 -12.68
C GLU A 167 -23.25 -0.98 -13.45
N THR A 168 -23.04 0.14 -12.73
CA THR A 168 -23.19 1.48 -13.31
C THR A 168 -21.81 2.11 -13.49
N ARG A 169 -21.19 1.93 -14.67
CA ARG A 169 -19.84 2.39 -14.97
C ARG A 169 -19.78 3.21 -16.25
N GLU A 170 -18.90 4.19 -16.26
CA GLU A 170 -18.54 4.91 -17.46
C GLU A 170 -17.56 4.09 -18.32
N PRO A 171 -17.56 4.24 -19.64
CA PRO A 171 -16.55 3.62 -20.51
C PRO A 171 -15.19 4.31 -20.32
N LEU A 172 -14.64 4.18 -19.10
CA LEU A 172 -13.44 4.83 -18.61
C LEU A 172 -12.40 3.80 -18.19
N ILE A 173 -11.19 3.97 -18.72
CA ILE A 173 -9.98 3.25 -18.32
C ILE A 173 -9.22 4.14 -17.34
N LEU A 174 -8.93 3.63 -16.13
CA LEU A 174 -8.27 4.38 -15.09
C LEU A 174 -6.90 3.80 -14.76
N PHE A 175 -5.93 4.67 -14.58
CA PHE A 175 -4.68 4.40 -13.90
C PHE A 175 -4.46 5.40 -12.76
N ALA A 176 -4.09 4.90 -11.58
CA ALA A 176 -3.66 5.72 -10.46
C ALA A 176 -2.37 5.17 -9.84
N GLY A 177 -1.30 5.96 -9.87
CA GLY A 177 -0.01 5.55 -9.33
C GLY A 177 1.06 6.63 -9.47
N ARG A 178 2.23 6.37 -8.87
CA ARG A 178 3.39 7.25 -9.02
C ARG A 178 3.90 7.21 -10.47
N ALA A 179 4.41 8.34 -10.94
CA ALA A 179 4.96 8.49 -12.30
C ALA A 179 6.36 7.88 -12.45
N ILE A 180 6.56 6.62 -12.01
CA ILE A 180 7.85 5.93 -11.98
C ILE A 180 7.86 4.70 -12.90
N PRO A 181 9.06 4.26 -13.38
CA PRO A 181 9.19 3.08 -14.25
C PRO A 181 8.54 1.82 -13.66
N GLU A 182 8.69 1.61 -12.37
CA GLU A 182 8.20 0.45 -11.65
C GLU A 182 6.68 0.27 -11.76
N LYS A 183 5.94 1.35 -12.03
CA LYS A 183 4.48 1.33 -12.20
C LYS A 183 4.02 1.05 -13.62
N GLY A 184 4.93 0.91 -14.59
CA GLY A 184 4.61 0.58 -15.99
C GLY A 184 3.87 1.69 -16.74
N VAL A 185 4.11 2.95 -16.37
CA VAL A 185 3.48 4.13 -17.01
C VAL A 185 3.84 4.22 -18.49
N ASP A 186 5.06 3.86 -18.87
CA ASP A 186 5.54 3.80 -20.24
C ASP A 186 4.76 2.80 -21.08
N LEU A 187 4.53 1.57 -20.57
CA LEU A 187 3.74 0.53 -21.24
C LEU A 187 2.29 0.98 -21.44
N LEU A 188 1.71 1.65 -20.43
CA LEU A 188 0.36 2.19 -20.53
C LEU A 188 0.28 3.33 -21.55
N CYS A 189 1.23 4.26 -21.54
CA CYS A 189 1.31 5.35 -22.52
C CYS A 189 1.45 4.84 -23.95
N GLU A 190 2.12 3.72 -24.18
CA GLU A 190 2.25 3.10 -25.48
C GLU A 190 0.96 2.37 -25.92
N SER A 191 0.26 1.72 -24.98
CA SER A 191 -0.90 0.87 -25.26
C SER A 191 -2.19 1.65 -25.56
N LEU A 192 -2.43 2.76 -24.85
CA LEU A 192 -3.74 3.44 -24.86
C LEU A 192 -4.12 4.11 -26.20
N PRO A 193 -3.26 4.85 -26.92
CA PRO A 193 -3.68 5.59 -28.09
C PRO A 193 -4.33 4.72 -29.16
N GLY A 194 -3.65 3.66 -29.58
CA GLY A 194 -4.17 2.73 -30.61
C GLY A 194 -5.39 1.94 -30.13
N LEU A 195 -5.51 1.67 -28.84
CA LEU A 195 -6.70 1.04 -28.25
C LEU A 195 -7.90 1.98 -28.36
N LEU A 196 -7.77 3.22 -27.91
CA LEU A 196 -8.86 4.21 -27.95
C LEU A 196 -9.25 4.60 -29.38
N GLU A 197 -8.35 4.51 -30.35
CA GLU A 197 -8.67 4.72 -31.76
C GLU A 197 -9.67 3.67 -32.26
N ARG A 198 -9.54 2.40 -31.83
CA ARG A 198 -10.47 1.32 -32.16
C ARG A 198 -11.78 1.35 -31.35
N HIS A 199 -11.79 2.03 -30.21
CA HIS A 199 -12.92 2.11 -29.30
C HIS A 199 -13.32 3.57 -29.00
N PRO A 200 -14.02 4.27 -29.93
CA PRO A 200 -14.27 5.70 -29.86
C PRO A 200 -15.13 6.15 -28.68
N ASP A 201 -15.95 5.26 -28.12
CA ASP A 201 -16.79 5.56 -26.95
C ASP A 201 -16.00 5.51 -25.62
N TRP A 202 -14.75 5.04 -25.64
CA TRP A 202 -13.91 4.90 -24.46
C TRP A 202 -12.93 6.07 -24.31
N ARG A 203 -12.62 6.40 -23.07
CA ARG A 203 -11.59 7.37 -22.70
C ARG A 203 -10.71 6.84 -21.58
N ALA A 204 -9.60 7.50 -21.31
CA ALA A 204 -8.71 7.15 -20.23
C ALA A 204 -8.38 8.36 -19.33
N GLU A 205 -8.26 8.11 -18.03
CA GLU A 205 -7.76 9.07 -17.05
C GLU A 205 -6.56 8.48 -16.30
N LEU A 206 -5.45 9.22 -16.28
CA LEU A 206 -4.22 8.82 -15.61
C LEU A 206 -3.93 9.80 -14.47
N PHE A 207 -3.94 9.30 -13.24
CA PHE A 207 -3.54 10.03 -12.05
C PHE A 207 -2.09 9.72 -11.72
N LEU A 208 -1.20 10.70 -11.91
CA LEU A 208 0.24 10.56 -11.81
C LEU A 208 0.77 11.28 -10.57
N GLY A 209 1.03 10.51 -9.51
CA GLY A 209 1.65 10.99 -8.29
C GLY A 209 3.17 11.16 -8.41
N ASP A 210 3.78 11.91 -7.49
CA ASP A 210 5.22 12.22 -7.46
C ASP A 210 5.77 12.79 -8.79
N TRP A 211 4.93 13.49 -9.54
CA TRP A 211 5.24 13.96 -10.89
C TRP A 211 6.54 14.73 -10.96
N ASP A 212 6.71 15.76 -10.12
CA ASP A 212 7.86 16.68 -10.18
C ASP A 212 9.19 15.96 -10.02
N LYS A 213 9.21 14.90 -9.21
CA LYS A 213 10.41 14.08 -8.99
C LYS A 213 10.75 13.21 -10.19
N HIS A 214 9.77 12.91 -11.05
CA HIS A 214 9.90 11.92 -12.11
C HIS A 214 9.53 12.44 -13.50
N GLU A 215 9.25 13.74 -13.64
CA GLU A 215 8.88 14.38 -14.89
C GLU A 215 9.91 14.16 -16.01
N ALA A 216 11.19 14.19 -15.67
CA ALA A 216 12.26 13.97 -16.64
C ALA A 216 12.14 12.60 -17.34
N TRP A 217 11.65 11.58 -16.62
CA TRP A 217 11.40 10.24 -17.18
C TRP A 217 9.99 10.10 -17.75
N ALA A 218 8.95 10.44 -17.00
CA ALA A 218 7.56 10.23 -17.40
C ALA A 218 7.09 11.19 -18.50
N GLY A 219 7.58 12.44 -18.50
CA GLY A 219 7.14 13.50 -19.38
C GLY A 219 7.20 13.15 -20.86
N PRO A 220 8.30 12.61 -21.40
CA PRO A 220 8.39 12.20 -22.81
C PRO A 220 7.37 11.14 -23.20
N HIS A 221 7.07 10.17 -22.33
CA HIS A 221 6.07 9.12 -22.58
C HIS A 221 4.66 9.73 -22.62
N VAL A 222 4.31 10.53 -21.62
CA VAL A 222 3.00 11.20 -21.52
C VAL A 222 2.80 12.16 -22.70
N LYS A 223 3.82 12.95 -23.08
CA LYS A 223 3.71 13.89 -24.21
C LYS A 223 3.42 13.16 -25.53
N ARG A 224 4.12 12.04 -25.80
CA ARG A 224 3.88 11.24 -27.01
C ARG A 224 2.49 10.62 -27.04
N MET A 225 1.98 10.15 -25.87
CA MET A 225 0.65 9.60 -25.74
C MET A 225 -0.42 10.64 -26.04
N LEU A 226 -0.33 11.81 -25.40
CA LEU A 226 -1.29 12.92 -25.56
C LEU A 226 -1.30 13.52 -26.99
N ALA A 227 -0.16 13.46 -27.70
CA ALA A 227 -0.12 13.88 -29.10
C ALA A 227 -0.88 12.95 -30.06
N ARG A 228 -1.27 11.75 -29.59
CA ARG A 228 -1.95 10.72 -30.42
C ARG A 228 -3.44 10.54 -30.08
N SER A 229 -3.91 11.08 -28.96
CA SER A 229 -5.32 10.96 -28.57
C SER A 229 -5.74 12.09 -27.64
N ASP A 230 -6.84 12.76 -27.96
CA ASP A 230 -7.51 13.77 -27.16
C ASP A 230 -8.45 13.18 -26.09
N ARG A 231 -8.68 11.86 -26.13
CA ARG A 231 -9.52 11.11 -25.18
C ARG A 231 -8.75 10.58 -23.96
N ILE A 232 -7.53 11.08 -23.74
CA ILE A 232 -6.70 10.74 -22.58
C ILE A 232 -6.49 11.98 -21.75
N ALA A 233 -6.96 11.95 -20.49
CA ALA A 233 -6.70 13.00 -19.52
C ALA A 233 -5.58 12.56 -18.55
N VAL A 234 -4.66 13.48 -18.24
CA VAL A 234 -3.61 13.26 -17.25
C VAL A 234 -3.77 14.27 -16.12
N ARG A 235 -3.92 13.74 -14.90
CA ARG A 235 -4.02 14.50 -13.66
C ARG A 235 -2.73 14.36 -12.86
N ARG A 236 -2.13 15.48 -12.49
CA ARG A 236 -0.92 15.55 -11.67
C ARG A 236 -1.29 16.13 -10.32
N HIS A 237 -0.70 15.63 -9.25
CA HIS A 237 -0.93 16.15 -7.88
C HIS A 237 -2.42 16.11 -7.44
N ALA A 238 -3.22 15.21 -8.00
CA ALA A 238 -4.62 15.12 -7.66
C ALA A 238 -4.81 14.70 -6.19
N PRO A 239 -5.73 15.31 -5.45
CA PRO A 239 -6.13 14.85 -4.14
C PRO A 239 -6.67 13.42 -4.20
N LEU A 240 -6.53 12.65 -3.11
CA LEU A 240 -7.03 11.27 -3.03
C LEU A 240 -8.54 11.17 -3.29
N ALA A 241 -9.30 12.20 -2.92
CA ALA A 241 -10.73 12.26 -3.20
C ALA A 241 -11.05 12.21 -4.70
N GLU A 242 -10.31 12.98 -5.53
CA GLU A 242 -10.49 12.94 -7.01
C GLU A 242 -10.11 11.57 -7.59
N VAL A 243 -9.03 10.96 -7.10
CA VAL A 243 -8.62 9.60 -7.51
C VAL A 243 -9.73 8.60 -7.20
N ARG A 244 -10.31 8.68 -5.99
CA ARG A 244 -11.39 7.81 -5.55
C ARG A 244 -12.64 7.98 -6.41
N GLU A 245 -13.08 9.21 -6.62
CA GLU A 245 -14.25 9.50 -7.47
C GLU A 245 -14.07 8.98 -8.90
N ALA A 246 -12.89 9.16 -9.49
CA ALA A 246 -12.59 8.63 -10.81
C ALA A 246 -12.59 7.09 -10.80
N THR A 247 -12.04 6.46 -9.76
CA THR A 247 -12.04 5.00 -9.63
C THR A 247 -13.45 4.45 -9.48
N GLN A 248 -14.33 5.16 -8.74
CA GLN A 248 -15.74 4.82 -8.57
C GLN A 248 -16.57 4.96 -9.86
N ARG A 249 -16.11 5.72 -10.83
CA ARG A 249 -16.76 5.86 -12.17
C ARG A 249 -16.20 4.87 -13.19
N ALA A 250 -14.93 4.49 -13.07
CA ALA A 250 -14.23 3.70 -14.08
C ALA A 250 -14.79 2.28 -14.25
N ALA A 251 -14.98 1.85 -15.50
CA ALA A 251 -15.32 0.46 -15.80
C ALA A 251 -14.10 -0.47 -15.71
N ILE A 252 -12.91 0.04 -16.05
CA ILE A 252 -11.65 -0.73 -16.03
C ILE A 252 -10.59 0.07 -15.31
N ALA A 253 -9.95 -0.55 -14.32
CA ALA A 253 -8.73 -0.04 -13.70
C ALA A 253 -7.51 -0.86 -14.17
N VAL A 254 -6.35 -0.20 -14.31
CA VAL A 254 -5.14 -0.83 -14.83
C VAL A 254 -3.99 -0.68 -13.84
N VAL A 255 -3.37 -1.79 -13.43
CA VAL A 255 -2.20 -1.83 -12.54
C VAL A 255 -1.08 -2.63 -13.21
N PRO A 256 -0.33 -1.99 -14.13
CA PRO A 256 0.67 -2.65 -14.97
C PRO A 256 2.07 -2.65 -14.36
N SER A 257 2.17 -2.74 -13.04
CA SER A 257 3.45 -2.65 -12.33
C SER A 257 4.47 -3.67 -12.84
N VAL A 258 5.66 -3.19 -13.21
CA VAL A 258 6.76 -4.05 -13.72
C VAL A 258 7.56 -4.69 -12.60
N TRP A 259 7.49 -4.17 -11.40
CA TRP A 259 8.09 -4.74 -10.20
C TRP A 259 7.10 -5.61 -9.41
N ALA A 260 7.60 -6.39 -8.46
CA ALA A 260 6.75 -7.12 -7.52
C ALA A 260 6.22 -6.14 -6.47
N GLU A 261 4.91 -5.88 -6.50
CA GLU A 261 4.26 -5.02 -5.49
C GLU A 261 4.27 -5.72 -4.12
N PRO A 262 4.56 -5.02 -3.03
CA PRO A 262 4.42 -5.61 -1.69
C PRO A 262 2.99 -6.09 -1.41
N LEU A 263 1.98 -5.28 -1.77
CA LEU A 263 0.56 -5.67 -1.81
C LEU A 263 -0.12 -5.11 -3.06
N GLY A 264 -0.10 -3.79 -3.25
CA GLY A 264 -0.78 -3.08 -4.34
C GLY A 264 -2.08 -2.44 -3.89
N LEU A 265 -2.01 -1.31 -3.15
CA LEU A 265 -3.21 -0.58 -2.69
C LEU A 265 -4.11 -0.15 -3.84
N SER A 266 -3.53 0.27 -4.99
CA SER A 266 -4.33 0.64 -6.17
C SER A 266 -5.19 -0.51 -6.72
N ALA A 267 -4.76 -1.77 -6.55
CA ALA A 267 -5.60 -2.92 -6.90
C ALA A 267 -6.72 -3.15 -5.87
N LEU A 268 -6.43 -2.94 -4.56
CA LEU A 268 -7.47 -2.96 -3.52
C LEU A 268 -8.52 -1.89 -3.78
N GLU A 269 -8.08 -0.66 -4.04
CA GLU A 269 -8.93 0.50 -4.32
C GLU A 269 -9.81 0.26 -5.55
N ALA A 270 -9.23 -0.26 -6.64
CA ALA A 270 -9.96 -0.59 -7.86
C ALA A 270 -11.05 -1.64 -7.62
N HIS A 271 -10.72 -2.74 -6.94
CA HIS A 271 -11.69 -3.78 -6.61
C HIS A 271 -12.78 -3.26 -5.65
N ALA A 272 -12.41 -2.54 -4.59
CA ALA A 272 -13.36 -1.97 -3.65
C ALA A 272 -14.35 -1.03 -4.34
N ALA A 273 -13.84 -0.21 -5.26
CA ALA A 273 -14.67 0.66 -6.09
C ALA A 273 -15.52 -0.09 -7.14
N GLY A 274 -15.37 -1.39 -7.32
CA GLY A 274 -16.15 -2.19 -8.27
C GLY A 274 -15.70 -2.01 -9.73
N ALA A 275 -14.46 -1.60 -9.99
CA ALA A 275 -13.88 -1.60 -11.33
C ALA A 275 -13.32 -2.99 -11.69
N ALA A 276 -13.45 -3.40 -12.96
CA ALA A 276 -12.74 -4.58 -13.43
C ALA A 276 -11.24 -4.29 -13.53
N LEU A 277 -10.40 -5.17 -13.01
CA LEU A 277 -8.96 -4.94 -12.94
C LEU A 277 -8.20 -5.64 -14.05
N VAL A 278 -7.36 -4.89 -14.76
CA VAL A 278 -6.26 -5.40 -15.59
C VAL A 278 -4.95 -5.26 -14.80
N SER A 279 -4.24 -6.35 -14.59
CA SER A 279 -3.10 -6.38 -13.67
C SER A 279 -1.91 -7.16 -14.22
N SER A 280 -0.70 -6.74 -13.88
CA SER A 280 0.51 -7.54 -14.11
C SER A 280 0.57 -8.79 -13.22
N GLY A 281 -0.17 -8.83 -12.13
CA GLY A 281 -0.16 -9.94 -11.17
C GLY A 281 1.15 -10.16 -10.43
N ARG A 282 2.07 -9.18 -10.40
CA ARG A 282 3.39 -9.32 -9.78
C ARG A 282 3.34 -9.05 -8.28
N GLY A 283 4.03 -9.88 -7.50
CA GLY A 283 4.07 -9.78 -6.04
C GLY A 283 2.69 -9.95 -5.41
N GLY A 284 2.33 -9.07 -4.48
CA GLY A 284 1.06 -9.07 -3.76
C GLY A 284 -0.18 -8.80 -4.62
N LEU A 285 -0.04 -8.33 -5.88
CA LEU A 285 -1.20 -8.09 -6.76
C LEU A 285 -2.03 -9.36 -6.99
N ARG A 286 -1.39 -10.54 -7.11
CA ARG A 286 -2.12 -11.82 -7.22
C ARG A 286 -2.82 -12.19 -5.91
N GLU A 287 -2.22 -11.85 -4.78
CA GLU A 287 -2.84 -12.09 -3.47
C GLU A 287 -4.10 -11.25 -3.28
N VAL A 288 -4.03 -9.96 -3.69
CA VAL A 288 -5.20 -9.07 -3.66
C VAL A 288 -6.32 -9.61 -4.55
N SER A 289 -6.04 -9.85 -5.80
CA SER A 289 -7.07 -10.10 -6.81
C SER A 289 -7.49 -11.57 -6.91
N GLY A 290 -6.63 -12.53 -6.51
CA GLY A 290 -6.88 -13.96 -6.74
C GLY A 290 -7.13 -14.23 -8.24
N PRO A 291 -8.19 -14.95 -8.63
CA PRO A 291 -8.53 -15.18 -10.04
C PRO A 291 -9.36 -14.03 -10.66
N HIS A 292 -9.64 -12.95 -9.92
CA HIS A 292 -10.64 -11.94 -10.30
C HIS A 292 -10.02 -10.70 -10.99
N ALA A 293 -8.94 -10.88 -11.74
CA ALA A 293 -8.34 -9.86 -12.60
C ALA A 293 -8.00 -10.42 -13.98
N ALA A 294 -7.95 -9.56 -15.00
CA ALA A 294 -7.36 -9.89 -16.29
C ALA A 294 -5.84 -9.71 -16.18
N TYR A 295 -5.12 -10.82 -16.09
CA TYR A 295 -3.66 -10.80 -15.96
C TYR A 295 -2.96 -10.68 -17.31
N VAL A 296 -1.88 -9.89 -17.35
CA VAL A 296 -1.08 -9.64 -18.55
C VAL A 296 0.25 -10.40 -18.46
N GLU A 297 0.38 -11.47 -19.25
CA GLU A 297 1.58 -12.31 -19.34
C GLU A 297 1.85 -12.71 -20.80
N PRO A 298 2.97 -12.30 -21.41
CA PRO A 298 4.00 -11.41 -20.86
C PRO A 298 3.54 -9.95 -20.75
N LEU A 299 4.07 -9.22 -19.75
CA LEU A 299 3.74 -7.79 -19.57
C LEU A 299 4.46 -6.96 -20.64
N THR A 300 3.71 -6.57 -21.67
CA THR A 300 4.11 -5.69 -22.77
C THR A 300 3.00 -4.70 -23.08
N ALA A 301 3.31 -3.61 -23.77
CA ALA A 301 2.28 -2.62 -24.17
C ALA A 301 1.19 -3.27 -25.04
N ARG A 302 1.56 -4.20 -25.95
CA ARG A 302 0.61 -4.97 -26.76
C ARG A 302 -0.28 -5.87 -25.88
N GLY A 303 0.31 -6.67 -24.99
CA GLY A 303 -0.46 -7.56 -24.11
C GLY A 303 -1.37 -6.77 -23.17
N LEU A 304 -0.93 -5.58 -22.75
CA LEU A 304 -1.75 -4.67 -21.94
C LEU A 304 -2.97 -4.16 -22.73
N ALA A 305 -2.75 -3.71 -23.99
CA ALA A 305 -3.83 -3.30 -24.87
C ALA A 305 -4.82 -4.45 -25.13
N GLU A 306 -4.34 -5.66 -25.42
CA GLU A 306 -5.17 -6.85 -25.66
C GLU A 306 -6.02 -7.23 -24.42
N ALA A 307 -5.44 -7.16 -23.23
CA ALA A 307 -6.17 -7.45 -21.99
C ALA A 307 -7.27 -6.41 -21.69
N ILE A 308 -6.97 -5.14 -21.91
CA ILE A 308 -7.98 -4.06 -21.76
C ILE A 308 -9.08 -4.24 -22.81
N GLU A 309 -8.72 -4.47 -24.06
CA GLU A 309 -9.65 -4.68 -25.17
C GLU A 309 -10.59 -5.88 -24.95
N GLY A 310 -10.05 -6.96 -24.38
CA GLY A 310 -10.84 -8.13 -23.99
C GLY A 310 -11.93 -7.82 -22.93
N LEU A 311 -11.68 -6.83 -22.05
CA LEU A 311 -12.71 -6.35 -21.11
C LEU A 311 -13.66 -5.31 -21.74
N ILE A 312 -13.20 -4.51 -22.69
CA ILE A 312 -14.03 -3.59 -23.46
C ILE A 312 -15.07 -4.36 -24.26
N THR A 313 -14.64 -5.36 -25.01
CA THR A 313 -15.47 -6.15 -25.93
C THR A 313 -16.32 -7.22 -25.26
N SER A 314 -16.07 -7.52 -23.97
CA SER A 314 -16.84 -8.50 -23.20
C SER A 314 -17.42 -7.89 -21.92
N PRO A 315 -18.55 -7.15 -22.01
CA PRO A 315 -19.21 -6.51 -20.86
C PRO A 315 -19.59 -7.50 -19.74
N HIS A 316 -20.02 -8.70 -20.11
CA HIS A 316 -20.37 -9.75 -19.14
C HIS A 316 -19.14 -10.17 -18.30
N ARG A 317 -18.04 -10.52 -18.96
CA ARG A 317 -16.79 -10.89 -18.27
C ARG A 317 -16.25 -9.73 -17.42
N ARG A 318 -16.33 -8.50 -17.93
CA ARG A 318 -15.94 -7.30 -17.18
C ARG A 318 -16.73 -7.18 -15.89
N LEU A 319 -18.06 -7.31 -15.96
CA LEU A 319 -18.93 -7.23 -14.79
C LEU A 319 -18.69 -8.38 -13.80
N GLU A 320 -18.49 -9.60 -14.29
CA GLU A 320 -18.18 -10.76 -13.48
C GLU A 320 -16.89 -10.55 -12.65
N LEU A 321 -15.79 -10.12 -13.30
CA LEU A 321 -14.53 -9.83 -12.63
C LEU A 321 -14.65 -8.68 -11.63
N ALA A 322 -15.43 -7.64 -11.97
CA ALA A 322 -15.66 -6.49 -11.10
C ALA A 322 -16.39 -6.90 -9.82
N ARG A 323 -17.50 -7.63 -9.92
CA ARG A 323 -18.28 -8.14 -8.77
C ARG A 323 -17.44 -9.08 -7.89
N ALA A 324 -16.84 -10.09 -8.50
CA ALA A 324 -16.07 -11.09 -7.75
C ALA A 324 -14.81 -10.49 -7.08
N GLY A 325 -14.17 -9.53 -7.74
CA GLY A 325 -13.04 -8.78 -7.15
C GLY A 325 -13.48 -7.90 -5.98
N GLN A 326 -14.61 -7.21 -6.11
CA GLN A 326 -15.18 -6.39 -5.04
C GLN A 326 -15.56 -7.26 -3.83
N ASP A 327 -16.33 -8.33 -4.02
CA ASP A 327 -16.72 -9.27 -2.96
C ASP A 327 -15.51 -9.84 -2.22
N ARG A 328 -14.46 -10.16 -2.97
CA ARG A 328 -13.21 -10.67 -2.39
C ARG A 328 -12.55 -9.66 -1.46
N VAL A 329 -12.35 -8.42 -1.92
CA VAL A 329 -11.62 -7.43 -1.12
C VAL A 329 -12.43 -6.94 0.08
N MET A 330 -13.75 -6.79 -0.08
CA MET A 330 -14.65 -6.45 1.02
C MET A 330 -14.60 -7.48 2.16
N ARG A 331 -14.46 -8.75 1.83
CA ARG A 331 -14.39 -9.83 2.81
C ARG A 331 -13.01 -10.01 3.44
N LEU A 332 -11.93 -9.90 2.65
CA LEU A 332 -10.58 -10.28 3.11
C LEU A 332 -9.75 -9.11 3.64
N TYR A 333 -10.15 -7.88 3.31
CA TYR A 333 -9.36 -6.69 3.60
C TYR A 333 -10.15 -5.65 4.42
N ASP A 334 -11.22 -6.09 5.08
CA ASP A 334 -12.02 -5.23 5.95
C ASP A 334 -11.18 -4.70 7.13
N PRO A 335 -11.36 -3.43 7.53
CA PRO A 335 -10.55 -2.82 8.57
C PRO A 335 -10.70 -3.52 9.93
N ALA A 336 -11.94 -3.86 10.33
CA ALA A 336 -12.21 -4.46 11.63
C ALA A 336 -11.52 -5.82 11.79
N GLY A 337 -11.61 -6.69 10.77
CA GLY A 337 -10.91 -7.99 10.77
C GLY A 337 -9.38 -7.82 10.80
N ARG A 338 -8.83 -6.87 10.07
CA ARG A 338 -7.37 -6.61 10.07
C ARG A 338 -6.90 -5.99 11.39
N GLY A 339 -7.69 -5.08 11.97
CA GLY A 339 -7.43 -4.53 13.29
C GLY A 339 -7.45 -5.59 14.39
N ALA A 340 -8.46 -6.46 14.38
CA ALA A 340 -8.55 -7.60 15.31
C ALA A 340 -7.35 -8.55 15.20
N GLU A 341 -6.91 -8.87 13.96
CA GLU A 341 -5.73 -9.70 13.70
C GLU A 341 -4.45 -9.07 14.26
N LEU A 342 -4.26 -7.75 14.06
CA LEU A 342 -3.13 -7.01 14.58
C LEU A 342 -3.14 -6.94 16.11
N SER A 343 -4.29 -6.67 16.72
CA SER A 343 -4.46 -6.65 18.18
C SER A 343 -4.21 -8.03 18.80
N ALA A 344 -4.69 -9.10 18.18
CA ALA A 344 -4.41 -10.48 18.63
C ALA A 344 -2.91 -10.82 18.56
N LEU A 345 -2.22 -10.38 17.49
CA LEU A 345 -0.77 -10.55 17.38
C LEU A 345 -0.02 -9.80 18.50
N ARG A 346 -0.40 -8.56 18.78
CA ARG A 346 0.21 -7.75 19.86
C ARG A 346 0.04 -8.42 21.22
N ARG A 347 -1.17 -8.89 21.54
CA ARG A 347 -1.47 -9.61 22.80
C ARG A 347 -0.65 -10.90 22.92
N ARG A 348 -0.66 -11.75 21.88
CA ARG A 348 0.12 -12.99 21.86
C ARG A 348 1.61 -12.76 22.15
N LEU A 349 2.21 -11.70 21.59
CA LEU A 349 3.61 -11.38 21.82
C LEU A 349 3.86 -10.78 23.21
N LEU A 350 2.87 -10.09 23.79
CA LEU A 350 2.92 -9.57 25.14
C LEU A 350 2.85 -10.72 26.15
N ASP A 351 1.92 -11.65 25.98
CA ASP A 351 1.73 -12.83 26.84
C ASP A 351 2.96 -13.74 26.82
N ALA A 352 3.57 -13.93 25.65
CA ALA A 352 4.82 -14.71 25.51
C ALA A 352 6.05 -14.09 26.24
N ARG A 353 5.94 -12.85 26.71
CA ARG A 353 6.97 -12.17 27.52
C ARG A 353 6.67 -12.15 29.01
N ALA A 354 5.43 -12.42 29.40
CA ALA A 354 5.11 -12.56 30.82
C ALA A 354 5.96 -13.70 31.40
N PRO A 355 6.57 -13.55 32.60
CA PRO A 355 7.21 -14.68 33.24
C PRO A 355 6.19 -15.82 33.38
N ALA A 356 6.59 -17.06 33.09
CA ALA A 356 5.81 -18.21 33.48
C ALA A 356 5.67 -18.19 35.02
N GLU A 357 4.42 -18.09 35.49
CA GLU A 357 4.11 -18.16 36.92
C GLU A 357 4.53 -19.52 37.50
#